data_8e0255343b766f818565787cc455b5eb
#
_entry.id   8e0255343b766f818565787cc455b5eb
#
_cell.length_a   1.000
_cell.length_b   1.000
_cell.length_c   1.000
_cell.angle_alpha   90.00
_cell.angle_beta   90.00
_cell.angle_gamma   90.00
#
_symmetry.space_group_name_H-M   'P 1'
#
loop_
_entity.id
_entity.type
_entity.pdbx_description
1 polymer ?
#
loop_
_entity_poly.entity_id
_entity_poly.type
_entity_poly.pdbx_seq_one_letter_code
_entity_poly.pdbx_strand_id
1 'polypeptide(L)'
;MSNILLLEDDLSLINGLSFAFKKQGFELNIARTLKEAEELWTDGKYDLLVLDVSLPDGSGFEFCKRVRLISKVPIIFLTASDEETSIIMGLDIGGDDYITKPFKLGVFVSRINALLRRANSFQAADTELQSNGIKVLLLQGQVFKNGELLDLTAVEYKLLCLFMRNPSMVLTKGQILDKLWDCDGNYIDSSTLTVYMRRLRMKIEDNPSEPQMLLTVRGMGYKWNIIG
;
A
#
# COMPACT_ATOMS: atom_id res chain seq x y z
N MET A 1 13.36 9.30 -3.06
CA MET A 1 12.46 10.42 -3.30
C MET A 1 11.54 9.94 -4.40
N SER A 2 10.21 9.94 -4.21
CA SER A 2 9.33 9.35 -5.22
C SER A 2 9.06 10.35 -6.34
N ASN A 3 9.14 9.86 -7.58
CA ASN A 3 8.97 10.64 -8.79
C ASN A 3 7.57 10.42 -9.36
N ILE A 4 6.78 11.48 -9.50
CA ILE A 4 5.37 11.44 -9.90
C ILE A 4 5.19 12.17 -11.23
N LEU A 5 4.49 11.54 -12.19
CA LEU A 5 4.00 12.21 -13.38
C LEU A 5 2.54 12.64 -13.15
N LEU A 6 2.29 13.93 -13.23
CA LEU A 6 0.96 14.54 -13.18
C LEU A 6 0.51 14.94 -14.58
N LEU A 7 -0.57 14.37 -15.06
CA LEU A 7 -1.25 14.73 -16.30
C LEU A 7 -2.53 15.47 -15.94
N GLU A 8 -2.52 16.81 -16.08
CA GLU A 8 -3.59 17.73 -15.66
C GLU A 8 -3.44 19.04 -16.44
N ASP A 9 -4.51 19.61 -16.97
CA ASP A 9 -4.48 20.85 -17.74
C ASP A 9 -4.84 22.10 -16.92
N ASP A 10 -5.56 21.96 -15.79
CA ASP A 10 -5.92 23.06 -14.90
C ASP A 10 -4.71 23.59 -14.13
N LEU A 11 -4.26 24.79 -14.51
CA LEU A 11 -3.12 25.47 -13.86
C LEU A 11 -3.32 25.73 -12.38
N SER A 12 -4.55 25.99 -11.93
CA SER A 12 -4.84 26.26 -10.53
C SER A 12 -4.65 25.00 -9.69
N LEU A 13 -5.13 23.87 -10.19
CA LEU A 13 -4.95 22.57 -9.57
C LEU A 13 -3.49 22.12 -9.57
N ILE A 14 -2.79 22.28 -10.70
CA ILE A 14 -1.36 22.00 -10.84
C ILE A 14 -0.54 22.75 -9.80
N ASN A 15 -0.78 24.05 -9.62
CA ASN A 15 -0.06 24.89 -8.65
C ASN A 15 -0.30 24.42 -7.21
N GLY A 16 -1.56 24.11 -6.87
CA GLY A 16 -1.94 23.57 -5.57
C GLY A 16 -1.28 22.23 -5.27
N LEU A 17 -1.31 21.31 -6.22
CA LEU A 17 -0.70 19.99 -6.09
C LEU A 17 0.83 20.08 -6.03
N SER A 18 1.45 20.93 -6.85
CA SER A 18 2.90 21.11 -6.87
C SER A 18 3.44 21.58 -5.50
N PHE A 19 2.76 22.53 -4.88
CA PHE A 19 3.12 22.99 -3.53
C PHE A 19 3.01 21.86 -2.51
N ALA A 20 1.91 21.11 -2.55
CA ALA A 20 1.68 20.02 -1.60
C ALA A 20 2.68 18.87 -1.78
N PHE A 21 2.97 18.47 -3.00
CA PHE A 21 3.89 17.38 -3.32
C PHE A 21 5.32 17.73 -2.95
N LYS A 22 5.75 18.95 -3.21
CA LYS A 22 7.06 19.45 -2.77
C LYS A 22 7.21 19.39 -1.24
N LYS A 23 6.15 19.75 -0.50
CA LYS A 23 6.14 19.66 0.97
C LYS A 23 6.27 18.22 1.48
N GLN A 24 5.78 17.25 0.71
CA GLN A 24 5.89 15.81 1.03
C GLN A 24 7.20 15.17 0.55
N GLY A 25 8.06 15.93 -0.12
CA GLY A 25 9.32 15.43 -0.65
C GLY A 25 9.18 14.62 -1.94
N PHE A 26 8.08 14.81 -2.70
CA PHE A 26 7.92 14.20 -4.02
C PHE A 26 8.57 15.06 -5.11
N GLU A 27 9.16 14.42 -6.11
CA GLU A 27 9.48 15.04 -7.40
C GLU A 27 8.29 14.97 -8.31
N LEU A 28 7.92 16.11 -8.93
CA LEU A 28 6.76 16.22 -9.78
C LEU A 28 7.17 16.63 -11.19
N ASN A 29 6.81 15.79 -12.17
CA ASN A 29 6.85 16.13 -13.59
C ASN A 29 5.41 16.37 -14.06
N ILE A 30 5.19 17.44 -14.81
CA ILE A 30 3.86 17.88 -15.20
C ILE A 30 3.72 17.76 -16.71
N ALA A 31 2.65 17.14 -17.17
CA ALA A 31 2.16 17.13 -18.52
C ALA A 31 0.76 17.75 -18.53
N ARG A 32 0.48 18.61 -19.49
CA ARG A 32 -0.81 19.28 -19.63
C ARG A 32 -1.65 18.72 -20.77
N THR A 33 -1.06 17.84 -21.55
CA THR A 33 -1.67 17.16 -22.69
C THR A 33 -1.23 15.70 -22.72
N LEU A 34 -2.00 14.86 -23.41
CA LEU A 34 -1.60 13.47 -23.67
C LEU A 34 -0.25 13.40 -24.39
N LYS A 35 -0.04 14.28 -25.36
CA LYS A 35 1.21 14.33 -26.11
C LYS A 35 2.40 14.61 -25.20
N GLU A 36 2.31 15.60 -24.31
CA GLU A 36 3.36 15.89 -23.35
C GLU A 36 3.60 14.72 -22.39
N ALA A 37 2.53 14.03 -21.96
CA ALA A 37 2.65 12.87 -21.10
C ALA A 37 3.38 11.72 -21.82
N GLU A 38 3.13 11.49 -23.10
CA GLU A 38 3.82 10.50 -23.92
C GLU A 38 5.30 10.82 -24.09
N GLU A 39 5.65 12.09 -24.31
CA GLU A 39 7.04 12.52 -24.42
C GLU A 39 7.82 12.38 -23.10
N LEU A 40 7.15 12.60 -21.97
CA LEU A 40 7.76 12.49 -20.63
C LEU A 40 7.81 11.05 -20.12
N TRP A 41 6.89 10.20 -20.57
CA TRP A 41 6.74 8.85 -20.09
C TRP A 41 7.93 7.96 -20.51
N THR A 42 8.48 7.28 -19.53
CA THR A 42 9.45 6.18 -19.73
C THR A 42 9.21 5.16 -18.64
N ASP A 43 9.14 3.88 -18.98
CA ASP A 43 8.96 2.82 -17.99
C ASP A 43 10.09 2.81 -16.95
N GLY A 44 9.73 2.63 -15.70
CA GLY A 44 10.67 2.65 -14.57
C GLY A 44 11.15 4.05 -14.14
N LYS A 45 10.77 5.13 -14.84
CA LYS A 45 11.13 6.51 -14.46
C LYS A 45 10.25 7.06 -13.33
N TYR A 46 9.00 6.67 -13.28
CA TYR A 46 8.02 7.19 -12.32
C TYR A 46 7.54 6.12 -11.36
N ASP A 47 7.37 6.51 -10.09
CA ASP A 47 6.84 5.65 -9.03
C ASP A 47 5.31 5.66 -8.96
N LEU A 48 4.67 6.70 -9.54
CA LEU A 48 3.21 6.86 -9.57
C LEU A 48 2.81 7.83 -10.69
N LEU A 49 1.66 7.55 -11.31
CA LEU A 49 1.00 8.44 -12.26
C LEU A 49 -0.28 8.99 -11.64
N VAL A 50 -0.50 10.30 -11.81
CA VAL A 50 -1.74 11.01 -11.48
C VAL A 50 -2.32 11.49 -12.81
N LEU A 51 -3.48 10.98 -13.20
CA LEU A 51 -4.05 11.22 -14.53
C LEU A 51 -5.43 11.86 -14.43
N ASP A 52 -5.57 13.07 -14.96
CA ASP A 52 -6.92 13.60 -15.21
C ASP A 52 -7.59 12.77 -16.31
N VAL A 53 -8.86 12.46 -16.10
CA VAL A 53 -9.69 11.75 -17.08
C VAL A 53 -10.01 12.64 -18.28
N SER A 54 -10.24 13.93 -18.05
CA SER A 54 -10.70 14.87 -19.07
C SER A 54 -9.59 15.84 -19.47
N LEU A 55 -9.07 15.71 -20.67
CA LEU A 55 -7.98 16.53 -21.21
C LEU A 55 -8.38 17.18 -22.53
N PRO A 56 -7.75 18.29 -22.92
CA PRO A 56 -8.10 18.99 -24.14
C PRO A 56 -7.83 18.17 -25.41
N ASP A 57 -6.91 17.22 -25.39
CA ASP A 57 -6.50 16.40 -26.53
C ASP A 57 -6.89 14.92 -26.39
N GLY A 58 -7.74 14.56 -25.39
CA GLY A 58 -8.24 13.19 -25.22
C GLY A 58 -8.54 12.81 -23.78
N SER A 59 -8.31 11.56 -23.40
CA SER A 59 -8.64 11.05 -22.08
C SER A 59 -7.45 10.38 -21.39
N GLY A 60 -7.28 10.65 -20.09
CA GLY A 60 -6.30 9.94 -19.26
C GLY A 60 -6.48 8.41 -19.25
N PHE A 61 -7.68 7.92 -19.55
CA PHE A 61 -7.92 6.50 -19.74
C PHE A 61 -7.17 5.91 -20.94
N GLU A 62 -7.03 6.67 -22.02
CA GLU A 62 -6.26 6.23 -23.19
C GLU A 62 -4.78 6.13 -22.86
N PHE A 63 -4.25 7.09 -22.12
CA PHE A 63 -2.87 7.04 -21.65
C PHE A 63 -2.64 5.85 -20.69
N CYS A 64 -3.55 5.60 -19.76
CA CYS A 64 -3.50 4.44 -18.87
C CYS A 64 -3.43 3.13 -19.65
N LYS A 65 -4.31 2.93 -20.66
CA LYS A 65 -4.30 1.72 -21.50
C LYS A 65 -2.92 1.48 -22.12
N ARG A 66 -2.29 2.53 -22.67
CA ARG A 66 -0.95 2.44 -23.28
C ARG A 66 0.13 2.09 -22.26
N VAL A 67 0.11 2.74 -21.09
CA VAL A 67 1.04 2.45 -19.99
C VAL A 67 0.90 1.00 -19.53
N ARG A 68 -0.32 0.50 -19.40
CA ARG A 68 -0.59 -0.88 -18.92
C ARG A 68 -0.12 -1.99 -19.85
N LEU A 69 0.15 -1.69 -21.12
CA LEU A 69 0.77 -2.67 -22.03
C LEU A 69 2.21 -3.04 -21.62
N ILE A 70 2.90 -2.14 -20.91
CA ILE A 70 4.34 -2.30 -20.62
C ILE A 70 4.69 -2.11 -19.13
N SER A 71 3.81 -1.52 -18.32
CA SER A 71 4.13 -1.14 -16.94
C SER A 71 3.00 -1.41 -15.96
N LYS A 72 3.39 -1.75 -14.71
CA LYS A 72 2.52 -1.87 -13.55
C LYS A 72 2.65 -0.70 -12.57
N VAL A 73 3.21 0.43 -13.02
CA VAL A 73 3.31 1.64 -12.21
C VAL A 73 1.94 2.01 -11.62
N PRO A 74 1.81 2.37 -10.35
CA PRO A 74 0.54 2.78 -9.78
C PRO A 74 -0.06 3.98 -10.50
N ILE A 75 -1.37 3.92 -10.75
CA ILE A 75 -2.13 4.99 -11.42
C ILE A 75 -3.31 5.40 -10.56
N ILE A 76 -3.43 6.68 -10.26
CA ILE A 76 -4.63 7.29 -9.66
C ILE A 76 -5.28 8.24 -10.64
N PHE A 77 -6.58 8.12 -10.84
CA PHE A 77 -7.34 9.02 -11.68
C PHE A 77 -7.90 10.21 -10.91
N LEU A 78 -7.86 11.39 -11.52
CA LEU A 78 -8.63 12.57 -11.15
C LEU A 78 -9.83 12.67 -12.09
N THR A 79 -11.04 12.80 -11.54
CA THR A 79 -12.26 12.86 -12.36
C THR A 79 -13.22 13.92 -11.83
N ALA A 80 -13.87 14.63 -12.72
CA ALA A 80 -14.96 15.54 -12.39
C ALA A 80 -16.31 14.80 -12.22
N SER A 81 -16.40 13.55 -12.69
CA SER A 81 -17.62 12.74 -12.62
C SER A 81 -17.58 11.79 -11.44
N ASP A 82 -18.64 11.82 -10.65
CA ASP A 82 -18.97 10.86 -9.62
C ASP A 82 -19.88 9.73 -10.15
N GLU A 83 -20.10 9.68 -11.45
CA GLU A 83 -20.86 8.60 -12.08
C GLU A 83 -20.15 7.26 -11.88
N GLU A 84 -20.85 6.34 -11.27
CA GLU A 84 -20.38 4.99 -10.93
C GLU A 84 -19.77 4.26 -12.14
N THR A 85 -20.33 4.50 -13.33
CA THR A 85 -19.85 3.93 -14.59
C THR A 85 -18.44 4.40 -14.97
N SER A 86 -18.12 5.67 -14.75
CA SER A 86 -16.79 6.23 -15.04
C SER A 86 -15.73 5.70 -14.08
N ILE A 87 -16.10 5.49 -12.82
CA ILE A 87 -15.24 4.91 -11.78
C ILE A 87 -14.94 3.45 -12.08
N ILE A 88 -15.96 2.65 -12.35
CA ILE A 88 -15.83 1.23 -12.72
C ILE A 88 -14.94 1.10 -13.95
N MET A 89 -15.20 1.90 -14.99
CA MET A 89 -14.43 1.88 -16.21
C MET A 89 -12.94 2.20 -15.97
N GLY A 90 -12.63 3.16 -15.10
CA GLY A 90 -11.25 3.51 -14.75
C GLY A 90 -10.49 2.39 -14.06
N LEU A 91 -11.15 1.66 -13.16
CA LEU A 91 -10.57 0.52 -12.46
C LEU A 91 -10.40 -0.69 -13.39
N ASP A 92 -11.40 -0.97 -14.25
CA ASP A 92 -11.34 -2.07 -15.23
C ASP A 92 -10.22 -1.88 -16.27
N ILE A 93 -9.90 -0.63 -16.60
CA ILE A 93 -8.80 -0.28 -17.52
C ILE A 93 -7.42 -0.47 -16.86
N GLY A 94 -7.38 -0.61 -15.53
CA GLY A 94 -6.15 -0.87 -14.78
C GLY A 94 -5.69 0.30 -13.91
N GLY A 95 -6.56 1.25 -13.57
CA GLY A 95 -6.31 2.22 -12.50
C GLY A 95 -6.28 1.54 -11.13
N ASP A 96 -5.45 2.03 -10.22
CA ASP A 96 -5.30 1.48 -8.87
C ASP A 96 -6.16 2.23 -7.85
N ASP A 97 -6.54 3.47 -8.14
CA ASP A 97 -7.43 4.30 -7.32
C ASP A 97 -8.00 5.45 -8.16
N TYR A 98 -8.98 6.14 -7.62
CA TYR A 98 -9.55 7.35 -8.22
C TYR A 98 -9.94 8.35 -7.13
N ILE A 99 -10.05 9.61 -7.52
CA ILE A 99 -10.55 10.67 -6.65
C ILE A 99 -11.38 11.67 -7.46
N THR A 100 -12.57 11.99 -6.96
CA THR A 100 -13.48 12.95 -7.60
C THR A 100 -13.12 14.38 -7.23
N LYS A 101 -13.14 15.28 -8.20
CA LYS A 101 -12.99 16.72 -8.03
C LYS A 101 -14.36 17.33 -7.61
N PRO A 102 -14.43 18.21 -6.60
CA PRO A 102 -13.35 18.75 -5.78
C PRO A 102 -12.96 17.80 -4.63
N PHE A 103 -11.68 17.70 -4.32
CA PHE A 103 -11.18 16.84 -3.25
C PHE A 103 -10.38 17.61 -2.18
N LYS A 104 -10.29 17.00 -0.99
CA LYS A 104 -9.42 17.52 0.07
C LYS A 104 -7.99 17.06 -0.18
N LEU A 105 -7.05 18.02 -0.23
CA LEU A 105 -5.64 17.77 -0.50
C LEU A 105 -5.00 16.72 0.42
N GLY A 106 -5.33 16.77 1.73
CA GLY A 106 -4.83 15.77 2.69
C GLY A 106 -5.30 14.35 2.40
N VAL A 107 -6.55 14.17 1.91
CA VAL A 107 -7.08 12.87 1.50
C VAL A 107 -6.33 12.37 0.27
N PHE A 108 -6.10 13.25 -0.71
CA PHE A 108 -5.38 12.91 -1.93
C PHE A 108 -3.94 12.46 -1.64
N VAL A 109 -3.20 13.23 -0.84
CA VAL A 109 -1.83 12.88 -0.42
C VAL A 109 -1.80 11.54 0.35
N SER A 110 -2.79 11.27 1.19
CA SER A 110 -2.90 10.00 1.91
C SER A 110 -3.07 8.81 0.96
N ARG A 111 -3.89 8.94 -0.10
CA ARG A 111 -4.09 7.92 -1.14
C ARG A 111 -2.82 7.67 -1.94
N ILE A 112 -2.12 8.74 -2.36
CA ILE A 112 -0.81 8.63 -3.03
C ILE A 112 0.19 7.86 -2.18
N ASN A 113 0.32 8.22 -0.89
CA ASN A 113 1.22 7.51 0.02
C ASN A 113 0.84 6.02 0.19
N ALA A 114 -0.45 5.70 0.19
CA ALA A 114 -0.92 4.32 0.25
C ALA A 114 -0.58 3.54 -1.03
N LEU A 115 -0.72 4.15 -2.21
CA LEU A 115 -0.35 3.55 -3.49
C LEU A 115 1.16 3.34 -3.59
N LEU A 116 1.96 4.37 -3.29
CA LEU A 116 3.43 4.27 -3.29
C LEU A 116 3.93 3.21 -2.32
N ARG A 117 3.35 3.12 -1.13
CA ARG A 117 3.71 2.08 -0.15
C ARG A 117 3.39 0.69 -0.69
N ARG A 118 2.22 0.48 -1.33
CA ARG A 118 1.86 -0.79 -1.97
C ARG A 118 2.82 -1.13 -3.11
N ALA A 119 3.13 -0.19 -3.99
CA ALA A 119 4.03 -0.40 -5.11
C ALA A 119 5.46 -0.70 -4.66
N ASN A 120 5.99 0.04 -3.68
CA ASN A 120 7.31 -0.22 -3.13
C ASN A 120 7.40 -1.58 -2.43
N SER A 121 6.29 -2.09 -1.87
CA SER A 121 6.24 -3.46 -1.36
C SER A 121 6.23 -4.51 -2.49
N PHE A 122 5.93 -4.14 -3.74
CA PHE A 122 6.03 -5.01 -4.92
C PHE A 122 7.37 -4.92 -5.66
N GLN A 123 8.12 -3.81 -5.55
CA GLN A 123 9.40 -3.63 -6.27
C GLN A 123 10.65 -4.07 -5.49
N ALA A 124 10.59 -4.09 -4.17
CA ALA A 124 11.70 -4.58 -3.35
C ALA A 124 11.33 -5.92 -2.73
N ALA A 125 11.79 -7.01 -3.30
CA ALA A 125 12.06 -8.30 -2.64
C ALA A 125 11.04 -8.82 -1.61
N ASP A 126 9.74 -8.55 -1.74
CA ASP A 126 8.75 -9.14 -0.84
C ASP A 126 7.80 -10.09 -1.58
N THR A 127 8.38 -11.03 -2.32
CA THR A 127 7.70 -12.30 -2.56
C THR A 127 7.76 -13.17 -1.31
N GLU A 128 8.68 -12.83 -0.39
CA GLU A 128 8.85 -13.54 0.87
C GLU A 128 9.30 -12.61 2.02
N LEU A 129 8.87 -12.93 3.24
CA LEU A 129 9.41 -12.37 4.48
C LEU A 129 10.21 -13.47 5.17
N GLN A 130 11.39 -13.14 5.69
CA GLN A 130 12.21 -14.10 6.41
C GLN A 130 12.77 -13.48 7.71
N SER A 131 12.54 -14.13 8.83
CA SER A 131 13.08 -13.74 10.15
C SER A 131 12.96 -14.90 11.13
N ASN A 132 13.97 -15.10 11.99
CA ASN A 132 13.96 -16.08 13.09
C ASN A 132 13.57 -17.51 12.66
N GLY A 133 14.04 -17.97 11.51
CA GLY A 133 13.67 -19.28 10.97
C GLY A 133 12.25 -19.37 10.39
N ILE A 134 11.50 -18.27 10.38
CA ILE A 134 10.19 -18.17 9.73
C ILE A 134 10.35 -17.57 8.35
N LYS A 135 9.74 -18.22 7.36
CA LYS A 135 9.67 -17.78 5.98
C LYS A 135 8.19 -17.70 5.56
N VAL A 136 7.77 -16.55 5.05
CA VAL A 136 6.43 -16.31 4.50
C VAL A 136 6.53 -16.12 3.01
N LEU A 137 5.86 -16.95 2.22
CA LEU A 137 5.70 -16.78 0.77
C LEU A 137 4.41 -15.99 0.51
N LEU A 138 4.56 -14.68 0.31
CA LEU A 138 3.42 -13.74 0.28
C LEU A 138 2.46 -13.99 -0.87
N LEU A 139 2.96 -14.35 -2.05
CA LEU A 139 2.14 -14.66 -3.24
C LEU A 139 1.34 -15.95 -3.10
N GLN A 140 1.83 -16.89 -2.30
CA GLN A 140 1.22 -18.21 -2.10
C GLN A 140 0.40 -18.27 -0.81
N GLY A 141 0.52 -17.26 0.06
CA GLY A 141 -0.10 -17.26 1.38
C GLY A 141 0.43 -18.35 2.31
N GLN A 142 1.61 -18.89 2.05
CA GLN A 142 2.21 -20.00 2.80
C GLN A 142 3.24 -19.49 3.80
N VAL A 143 3.30 -20.16 4.94
CA VAL A 143 4.28 -19.88 6.00
C VAL A 143 5.03 -21.14 6.34
N PHE A 144 6.33 -21.02 6.51
CA PHE A 144 7.21 -22.12 6.94
C PHE A 144 7.96 -21.71 8.20
N LYS A 145 8.13 -22.64 9.13
CA LYS A 145 9.02 -22.52 10.28
C LYS A 145 10.10 -23.59 10.17
N ASN A 146 11.36 -23.18 10.07
CA ASN A 146 12.51 -24.09 9.90
C ASN A 146 12.35 -25.09 8.73
N GLY A 147 11.67 -24.66 7.65
CA GLY A 147 11.41 -25.46 6.45
C GLY A 147 10.13 -26.29 6.48
N GLU A 148 9.43 -26.40 7.61
CA GLU A 148 8.15 -27.09 7.74
C GLU A 148 6.98 -26.12 7.52
N LEU A 149 5.96 -26.56 6.77
CA LEU A 149 4.76 -25.77 6.49
C LEU A 149 3.99 -25.52 7.78
N LEU A 150 3.69 -24.25 8.07
CA LEU A 150 2.96 -23.81 9.25
C LEU A 150 1.52 -23.45 8.86
N ASP A 151 0.56 -24.15 9.44
CA ASP A 151 -0.87 -23.85 9.22
C ASP A 151 -1.32 -22.69 10.11
N LEU A 152 -1.59 -21.54 9.48
CA LEU A 152 -2.09 -20.32 10.11
C LEU A 152 -3.49 -20.01 9.62
N THR A 153 -4.35 -19.56 10.53
CA THR A 153 -5.61 -18.91 10.14
C THR A 153 -5.32 -17.57 9.44
N ALA A 154 -6.30 -17.05 8.68
CA ALA A 154 -6.14 -15.77 7.98
C ALA A 154 -5.72 -14.62 8.90
N VAL A 155 -6.26 -14.56 10.13
CA VAL A 155 -5.92 -13.52 11.12
C VAL A 155 -4.50 -13.71 11.65
N GLU A 156 -4.09 -14.93 11.96
CA GLU A 156 -2.74 -15.24 12.42
C GLU A 156 -1.69 -14.94 11.34
N TYR A 157 -2.00 -15.26 10.08
CA TYR A 157 -1.17 -14.92 8.93
C TYR A 157 -1.00 -13.40 8.78
N LYS A 158 -2.11 -12.64 8.82
CA LYS A 158 -2.08 -11.16 8.75
C LYS A 158 -1.27 -10.56 9.90
N LEU A 159 -1.43 -11.06 11.12
CA LEU A 159 -0.64 -10.64 12.29
C LEU A 159 0.85 -10.92 12.10
N LEU A 160 1.20 -12.12 11.68
CA LEU A 160 2.60 -12.49 11.44
C LEU A 160 3.24 -11.56 10.40
N CYS A 161 2.59 -11.37 9.26
CA CYS A 161 3.06 -10.45 8.21
C CYS A 161 3.21 -9.01 8.73
N LEU A 162 2.23 -8.54 9.53
CA LEU A 162 2.30 -7.20 10.12
C LEU A 162 3.54 -7.04 11.01
N PHE A 163 3.82 -8.00 11.87
CA PHE A 163 4.97 -7.95 12.77
C PHE A 163 6.30 -8.11 12.04
N MET A 164 6.39 -9.05 11.10
CA MET A 164 7.63 -9.27 10.32
C MET A 164 7.98 -8.08 9.42
N ARG A 165 6.98 -7.28 8.97
CA ARG A 165 7.20 -6.02 8.23
C ARG A 165 7.57 -4.83 9.11
N ASN A 166 7.44 -4.95 10.44
CA ASN A 166 7.78 -3.90 11.39
C ASN A 166 8.75 -4.43 12.48
N PRO A 167 9.92 -4.97 12.08
CA PRO A 167 10.85 -5.59 13.00
C PRO A 167 11.34 -4.57 14.02
N SER A 168 11.49 -5.01 15.25
CA SER A 168 11.97 -4.20 16.39
C SER A 168 11.10 -2.99 16.78
N MET A 169 10.01 -2.72 16.07
CA MET A 169 9.06 -1.65 16.42
C MET A 169 8.00 -2.16 17.40
N VAL A 170 7.65 -1.31 18.38
CA VAL A 170 6.50 -1.57 19.26
C VAL A 170 5.23 -1.11 18.56
N LEU A 171 4.32 -2.04 18.29
CA LEU A 171 3.00 -1.75 17.75
C LEU A 171 1.98 -1.71 18.89
N THR A 172 1.25 -0.61 19.02
CA THR A 172 0.18 -0.49 20.01
C THR A 172 -1.01 -1.37 19.64
N LYS A 173 -1.84 -1.72 20.60
CA LYS A 173 -3.07 -2.51 20.35
C LYS A 173 -3.97 -1.84 19.31
N GLY A 174 -4.14 -0.51 19.38
CA GLY A 174 -4.91 0.26 18.42
C GLY A 174 -4.35 0.14 17.01
N GLN A 175 -3.04 0.36 16.83
CA GLN A 175 -2.38 0.22 15.53
C GLN A 175 -2.48 -1.18 14.92
N ILE A 176 -2.46 -2.22 15.75
CA ILE A 176 -2.63 -3.59 15.29
C ILE A 176 -4.07 -3.82 14.85
N LEU A 177 -5.04 -3.39 15.66
CA LEU A 177 -6.46 -3.52 15.33
C LEU A 177 -6.82 -2.75 14.07
N ASP A 178 -6.39 -1.50 13.92
CA ASP A 178 -6.64 -0.68 12.73
C ASP A 178 -6.14 -1.38 11.45
N LYS A 179 -4.94 -1.98 11.51
CA LYS A 179 -4.36 -2.68 10.34
C LYS A 179 -4.98 -4.04 10.05
N LEU A 180 -5.57 -4.70 11.03
CA LEU A 180 -6.32 -5.93 10.84
C LEU A 180 -7.74 -5.68 10.31
N TRP A 181 -8.27 -4.47 10.62
CA TRP A 181 -9.64 -4.09 10.31
C TRP A 181 -9.89 -3.71 8.85
N ASP A 182 -8.91 -3.13 8.17
CA ASP A 182 -9.04 -2.60 6.81
C ASP A 182 -9.44 -3.63 5.75
N CYS A 183 -9.63 -4.91 6.11
CA CYS A 183 -9.82 -5.97 5.13
C CYS A 183 -11.16 -6.72 5.15
N ASP A 184 -11.89 -6.83 6.28
CA ASP A 184 -13.03 -7.78 6.35
C ASP A 184 -14.27 -7.32 7.17
N GLY A 185 -14.36 -6.06 7.63
CA GLY A 185 -15.57 -5.52 8.29
C GLY A 185 -15.98 -6.16 9.63
N ASN A 186 -15.22 -7.11 10.15
CA ASN A 186 -15.50 -7.78 11.43
C ASN A 186 -14.79 -7.09 12.60
N TYR A 187 -15.57 -6.68 13.58
CA TYR A 187 -15.12 -6.01 14.81
C TYR A 187 -14.28 -6.97 15.66
N ILE A 188 -12.94 -6.78 15.67
CA ILE A 188 -12.06 -7.48 16.59
C ILE A 188 -11.87 -6.62 17.84
N ASP A 189 -12.44 -7.05 18.97
CA ASP A 189 -12.26 -6.40 20.26
C ASP A 189 -10.82 -6.58 20.79
N SER A 190 -10.38 -5.66 21.63
CA SER A 190 -9.05 -5.68 22.25
C SER A 190 -8.77 -6.94 23.10
N SER A 191 -9.80 -7.57 23.65
CA SER A 191 -9.72 -8.85 24.35
C SER A 191 -9.40 -9.99 23.39
N THR A 192 -10.00 -9.98 22.22
CA THR A 192 -9.82 -10.96 21.14
C THR A 192 -8.39 -10.91 20.58
N LEU A 193 -7.77 -9.71 20.48
CA LEU A 193 -6.38 -9.57 20.07
C LEU A 193 -5.42 -10.39 20.96
N THR A 194 -5.62 -10.39 22.28
CA THR A 194 -4.79 -11.15 23.22
C THR A 194 -4.87 -12.66 22.94
N VAL A 195 -6.05 -13.15 22.56
CA VAL A 195 -6.25 -14.56 22.20
C VAL A 195 -5.49 -14.89 20.89
N TYR A 196 -5.56 -14.04 19.88
CA TYR A 196 -4.81 -14.24 18.63
C TYR A 196 -3.30 -14.18 18.84
N MET A 197 -2.80 -13.28 19.68
CA MET A 197 -1.38 -13.22 20.05
C MET A 197 -0.92 -14.52 20.72
N ARG A 198 -1.72 -15.06 21.65
CA ARG A 198 -1.42 -16.34 22.28
C ARG A 198 -1.41 -17.49 21.27
N ARG A 199 -2.42 -17.58 20.38
CA ARG A 199 -2.51 -18.62 19.35
C ARG A 199 -1.34 -18.55 18.37
N LEU A 200 -0.98 -17.34 17.92
CA LEU A 200 0.17 -17.15 17.06
C LEU A 200 1.47 -17.62 17.74
N ARG A 201 1.70 -17.24 19.00
CA ARG A 201 2.86 -17.72 19.78
C ARG A 201 2.92 -19.24 19.87
N MET A 202 1.80 -19.90 20.11
CA MET A 202 1.75 -21.37 20.17
C MET A 202 2.25 -22.04 18.90
N LYS A 203 2.19 -21.35 17.77
CA LYS A 203 2.62 -21.86 16.47
C LYS A 203 4.05 -21.46 16.11
N ILE A 204 4.46 -20.23 16.43
CA ILE A 204 5.75 -19.69 15.99
C ILE A 204 6.87 -19.82 17.02
N GLU A 205 6.58 -19.74 18.33
CA GLU A 205 7.59 -19.83 19.38
C GLU A 205 7.96 -21.30 19.69
N ASP A 206 9.17 -21.52 20.17
CA ASP A 206 9.56 -22.83 20.69
C ASP A 206 9.02 -23.05 22.12
N ASN A 207 9.03 -21.97 22.92
CA ASN A 207 8.34 -21.93 24.23
C ASN A 207 7.35 -20.75 24.26
N PRO A 208 6.04 -21.00 24.04
CA PRO A 208 5.02 -19.94 24.03
C PRO A 208 4.86 -19.18 25.35
N SER A 209 5.29 -19.79 26.48
CA SER A 209 5.24 -19.16 27.80
C SER A 209 6.38 -18.16 28.02
N GLU A 210 7.48 -18.32 27.29
CA GLU A 210 8.65 -17.45 27.30
C GLU A 210 9.00 -16.99 25.86
N PRO A 211 8.12 -16.19 25.24
CA PRO A 211 8.27 -15.85 23.83
C PRO A 211 9.54 -15.04 23.59
N GLN A 212 10.26 -15.39 22.53
CA GLN A 212 11.49 -14.72 22.10
C GLN A 212 11.29 -13.86 20.85
N MET A 213 10.34 -14.24 19.99
CA MET A 213 10.07 -13.54 18.71
C MET A 213 8.99 -12.49 18.87
N LEU A 214 7.82 -12.86 19.42
CA LEU A 214 6.67 -11.97 19.58
C LEU A 214 6.54 -11.53 21.04
N LEU A 215 7.21 -10.43 21.38
CA LEU A 215 7.28 -9.94 22.76
C LEU A 215 6.08 -9.08 23.14
N THR A 216 5.70 -9.13 24.43
CA THR A 216 4.77 -8.15 25.02
C THR A 216 5.58 -7.01 25.65
N VAL A 217 5.31 -5.78 25.22
CA VAL A 217 5.82 -4.57 25.86
C VAL A 217 4.74 -4.03 26.78
N ARG A 218 4.91 -4.23 28.10
CA ARG A 218 3.88 -3.89 29.10
C ARG A 218 3.42 -2.44 29.00
N GLY A 219 2.11 -2.22 28.98
CA GLY A 219 1.51 -0.91 28.87
C GLY A 219 1.55 -0.28 27.47
N MET A 220 2.31 -0.83 26.51
CA MET A 220 2.50 -0.24 25.19
C MET A 220 1.89 -1.10 24.07
N GLY A 221 2.16 -2.40 24.04
CA GLY A 221 1.69 -3.27 22.94
C GLY A 221 2.58 -4.50 22.74
N TYR A 222 2.87 -4.79 21.45
CA TYR A 222 3.64 -5.97 21.06
C TYR A 222 4.77 -5.60 20.10
N LYS A 223 5.82 -6.39 20.07
CA LYS A 223 7.02 -6.16 19.28
C LYS A 223 7.51 -7.46 18.64
N TRP A 224 7.89 -7.41 17.37
CA TRP A 224 8.67 -8.49 16.75
C TRP A 224 10.15 -8.29 17.08
N ASN A 225 10.74 -9.26 17.74
CA ASN A 225 12.14 -9.25 18.08
C ASN A 225 12.94 -10.05 17.06
N ILE A 226 14.07 -9.52 16.59
CA ILE A 226 15.02 -10.26 15.76
C ILE A 226 16.01 -10.93 16.70
N ILE A 227 16.06 -12.26 16.62
CA ILE A 227 17.01 -13.07 17.36
C ILE A 227 18.26 -13.17 16.47
N GLY A 228 19.38 -12.63 16.96
CA GLY A 228 20.66 -12.62 16.23
C GLY A 228 21.35 -13.97 16.26
#